data_a4caefdef619060a69f8c624d689e053
#
_entry.id   a4caefdef619060a69f8c624d689e053
#
_cell.length_a   1.000
_cell.length_b   1.000
_cell.length_c   1.000
_cell.angle_alpha   90.00
_cell.angle_beta   90.00
_cell.angle_gamma   90.00
#
_symmetry.space_group_name_H-M   'P 1'
#
loop_
_entity.id
_entity.type
_entity.pdbx_description
1 polymer ?
#
loop_
_entity_poly.entity_id
_entity_poly.type
_entity_poly.pdbx_seq_one_letter_code
_entity_poly.pdbx_strand_id
1 'polypeptide(L)'
;GKEIETTLNNQTFTPFKGGKKHARDSKIVKDIETALRQAGLKSGINPSFHHQLRNGDYVVNNAIEAVNNLGVKDIRLAQTALFNVHEPLIDYIKDGVITRIEGSVNGVVGDFISTQNPLKAPVILRSHGGRWAAVKSGELHPDIAIIAASSADARGNATGLLGKSAFGNIAYSPVDAWHADKVIIVTDNITSYPCPFREIYEGLVDYVVEMDQIGRVIGKMAAR
;
A
#
# COMPACT_ATOMS: atom_id res chain seq x y z
N GLY A 1 -12.84 -28.82 37.85
CA GLY A 1 -12.30 -28.03 36.79
C GLY A 1 -13.41 -27.63 35.85
N LYS A 2 -13.74 -26.31 35.78
CA LYS A 2 -14.61 -25.79 34.73
C LYS A 2 -13.75 -25.68 33.46
N GLU A 3 -14.12 -26.38 32.41
CA GLU A 3 -13.60 -26.16 31.10
C GLU A 3 -13.94 -24.73 30.72
N ILE A 4 -12.90 -23.93 30.44
CA ILE A 4 -13.05 -22.64 29.80
C ILE A 4 -13.28 -22.98 28.33
N GLU A 5 -14.54 -23.00 27.89
CA GLU A 5 -14.86 -22.89 26.47
C GLU A 5 -14.31 -21.56 25.96
N THR A 6 -13.14 -21.60 25.37
CA THR A 6 -12.66 -20.54 24.50
C THR A 6 -13.55 -20.53 23.27
N THR A 7 -14.62 -19.75 23.31
CA THR A 7 -15.29 -19.30 22.09
C THR A 7 -14.26 -18.48 21.29
N LEU A 8 -13.44 -19.17 20.51
CA LEU A 8 -12.80 -18.59 19.35
C LEU A 8 -13.95 -18.17 18.44
N ASN A 9 -14.35 -16.91 18.53
CA ASN A 9 -15.23 -16.31 17.54
C ASN A 9 -14.78 -16.78 16.18
N ASN A 10 -15.71 -17.13 15.32
CA ASN A 10 -15.52 -17.53 13.91
C ASN A 10 -14.86 -16.39 13.11
N GLN A 11 -13.62 -16.03 13.47
CA GLN A 11 -12.78 -15.22 12.63
C GLN A 11 -12.29 -16.13 11.51
N THR A 12 -12.92 -16.00 10.35
CA THR A 12 -12.40 -16.56 9.12
C THR A 12 -11.08 -15.86 8.82
N PHE A 13 -9.98 -16.49 9.21
CA PHE A 13 -8.66 -16.04 8.80
C PHE A 13 -8.55 -16.21 7.30
N THR A 14 -8.20 -15.13 6.59
CA THR A 14 -7.79 -15.26 5.19
C THR A 14 -6.56 -16.16 5.14
N PRO A 15 -6.62 -17.28 4.41
CA PRO A 15 -5.47 -18.18 4.34
C PRO A 15 -4.24 -17.43 3.83
N PHE A 16 -3.09 -17.66 4.45
CA PHE A 16 -1.81 -17.26 3.88
C PHE A 16 -1.71 -17.85 2.48
N LYS A 17 -1.66 -17.01 1.46
CA LYS A 17 -1.38 -17.45 0.09
C LYS A 17 0.09 -17.85 0.07
N GLY A 18 0.34 -19.16 0.10
CA GLY A 18 1.69 -19.72 -0.02
C GLY A 18 2.45 -19.02 -1.14
N GLY A 19 3.72 -18.70 -0.90
CA GLY A 19 4.54 -17.91 -1.80
C GLY A 19 4.35 -18.30 -3.26
N LYS A 20 4.19 -17.30 -4.13
CA LYS A 20 4.09 -17.49 -5.57
C LYS A 20 5.34 -18.23 -6.05
N LYS A 21 5.21 -19.10 -7.03
CA LYS A 21 6.34 -19.84 -7.59
C LYS A 21 7.49 -18.87 -7.87
N HIS A 22 8.69 -19.20 -7.40
CA HIS A 22 9.89 -18.41 -7.66
C HIS A 22 10.06 -18.23 -9.16
N ALA A 23 9.64 -17.08 -9.67
CA ALA A 23 10.02 -16.67 -11.01
C ALA A 23 11.50 -16.33 -10.95
N ARG A 24 12.32 -17.02 -11.73
CA ARG A 24 13.76 -16.71 -11.88
C ARG A 24 13.96 -15.38 -12.62
N ASP A 25 12.90 -14.84 -13.20
CA ASP A 25 12.91 -13.69 -14.08
C ASP A 25 12.64 -12.37 -13.33
N SER A 26 13.04 -11.26 -13.94
CA SER A 26 12.76 -9.92 -13.46
C SER A 26 11.26 -9.65 -13.42
N LYS A 27 10.79 -9.01 -12.35
CA LYS A 27 9.41 -8.52 -12.18
C LYS A 27 9.30 -7.03 -12.44
N ILE A 28 10.39 -6.39 -12.88
CA ILE A 28 10.38 -4.97 -13.22
C ILE A 28 9.47 -4.77 -14.42
N VAL A 29 8.54 -3.84 -14.28
CA VAL A 29 7.69 -3.33 -15.35
C VAL A 29 7.96 -1.84 -15.56
N LYS A 30 7.59 -1.35 -16.72
CA LYS A 30 7.93 -0.01 -17.20
C LYS A 30 7.49 1.11 -16.24
N ASP A 31 6.25 1.02 -15.74
CA ASP A 31 5.63 2.07 -14.94
C ASP A 31 4.47 1.51 -14.10
N ILE A 32 3.95 2.36 -13.21
CA ILE A 32 2.87 1.98 -12.29
C ILE A 32 1.55 1.69 -13.04
N GLU A 33 1.30 2.36 -14.16
CA GLU A 33 0.12 2.12 -14.99
C GLU A 33 0.15 0.71 -15.59
N THR A 34 1.30 0.31 -16.12
CA THR A 34 1.52 -1.06 -16.61
C THR A 34 1.36 -2.10 -15.51
N ALA A 35 1.93 -1.84 -14.32
CA ALA A 35 1.78 -2.73 -13.18
C ALA A 35 0.31 -2.90 -12.77
N LEU A 36 -0.43 -1.81 -12.66
CA LEU A 36 -1.85 -1.82 -12.29
C LEU A 36 -2.71 -2.54 -13.31
N ARG A 37 -2.48 -2.31 -14.60
CA ARG A 37 -3.19 -2.99 -15.69
C ARG A 37 -2.95 -4.50 -15.64
N GLN A 38 -1.70 -4.92 -15.47
CA GLN A 38 -1.34 -6.34 -15.37
C GLN A 38 -1.81 -6.98 -14.07
N ALA A 39 -1.92 -6.19 -12.99
CA ALA A 39 -2.49 -6.64 -11.72
C ALA A 39 -4.02 -6.83 -11.76
N GLY A 40 -4.67 -6.44 -12.86
CA GLY A 40 -6.12 -6.60 -13.02
C GLY A 40 -6.93 -5.47 -12.38
N LEU A 41 -6.39 -4.25 -12.39
CA LEU A 41 -7.10 -3.05 -11.92
C LEU A 41 -8.48 -2.94 -12.60
N LYS A 42 -9.51 -2.69 -11.81
CA LYS A 42 -10.90 -2.47 -12.26
C LYS A 42 -11.66 -1.62 -11.26
N SER A 43 -12.82 -1.10 -11.66
CA SER A 43 -13.69 -0.34 -10.75
C SER A 43 -14.18 -1.20 -9.57
N GLY A 44 -14.32 -0.59 -8.42
CA GLY A 44 -14.81 -1.22 -7.20
C GLY A 44 -13.74 -1.90 -6.34
N ILE A 45 -12.46 -1.92 -6.75
CA ILE A 45 -11.38 -2.57 -5.99
C ILE A 45 -10.88 -1.73 -4.81
N ASN A 46 -10.10 -2.40 -3.94
CA ASN A 46 -9.41 -1.82 -2.80
C ASN A 46 -7.90 -1.78 -3.02
N PRO A 47 -7.32 -0.77 -3.66
CA PRO A 47 -5.88 -0.56 -3.63
C PRO A 47 -5.45 -0.15 -2.22
N SER A 48 -4.40 -0.76 -1.72
CA SER A 48 -3.87 -0.51 -0.38
C SER A 48 -2.49 0.12 -0.44
N PHE A 49 -2.25 1.07 0.48
CA PHE A 49 -1.02 1.85 0.56
C PHE A 49 -0.55 2.01 2.00
N HIS A 50 0.74 2.28 2.15
CA HIS A 50 1.35 2.69 3.41
C HIS A 50 2.11 3.99 3.21
N HIS A 51 2.05 4.91 4.19
CA HIS A 51 2.90 6.08 4.20
C HIS A 51 4.25 5.69 4.80
N GLN A 52 5.24 5.47 3.97
CA GLN A 52 6.58 5.07 4.43
C GLN A 52 7.45 6.26 4.83
N LEU A 53 7.21 7.42 4.24
CA LEU A 53 7.90 8.66 4.59
C LEU A 53 7.06 9.53 5.54
N ARG A 54 7.73 10.29 6.41
CA ARG A 54 7.12 11.04 7.54
C ARG A 54 5.92 11.90 7.15
N ASN A 55 5.96 12.57 6.02
CA ASN A 55 4.90 13.44 5.51
C ASN A 55 4.14 12.83 4.33
N GLY A 56 4.17 11.52 4.20
CA GLY A 56 3.62 10.79 3.06
C GLY A 56 4.63 10.62 1.93
N ASP A 57 4.37 9.67 1.08
CA ASP A 57 5.13 9.42 -0.14
C ASP A 57 4.32 9.79 -1.39
N TYR A 58 4.98 9.83 -2.54
CA TYR A 58 4.35 10.17 -3.82
C TYR A 58 3.68 8.98 -4.51
N VAL A 59 3.87 7.78 -3.97
CA VAL A 59 3.38 6.54 -4.60
C VAL A 59 1.87 6.53 -4.69
N VAL A 60 1.17 7.01 -3.65
CA VAL A 60 -0.30 7.12 -3.66
C VAL A 60 -0.77 8.04 -4.78
N ASN A 61 -0.17 9.24 -4.92
CA ASN A 61 -0.54 10.20 -5.95
C ASN A 61 -0.36 9.63 -7.36
N ASN A 62 0.83 9.06 -7.63
CA ASN A 62 1.15 8.46 -8.93
C ASN A 62 0.25 7.26 -9.26
N ALA A 63 -0.07 6.44 -8.24
CA ALA A 63 -0.94 5.30 -8.46
C ALA A 63 -2.39 5.72 -8.76
N ILE A 64 -2.90 6.74 -8.07
CA ILE A 64 -4.27 7.24 -8.31
C ILE A 64 -4.35 7.99 -9.64
N GLU A 65 -3.33 8.72 -10.03
CA GLU A 65 -3.23 9.30 -11.38
C GLU A 65 -3.29 8.19 -12.45
N ALA A 66 -2.51 7.11 -12.29
CA ALA A 66 -2.54 5.96 -13.18
C ALA A 66 -3.92 5.26 -13.20
N VAL A 67 -4.59 5.13 -12.05
CA VAL A 67 -5.98 4.62 -11.96
C VAL A 67 -6.92 5.48 -12.82
N ASN A 68 -6.82 6.80 -12.69
CA ASN A 68 -7.63 7.74 -13.48
C ASN A 68 -7.32 7.66 -14.98
N ASN A 69 -6.05 7.61 -15.38
CA ASN A 69 -5.62 7.46 -16.76
C ASN A 69 -6.15 6.17 -17.41
N LEU A 70 -6.29 5.12 -16.62
CA LEU A 70 -6.88 3.84 -17.05
C LEU A 70 -8.43 3.89 -17.12
N GLY A 71 -9.05 5.02 -16.80
CA GLY A 71 -10.50 5.19 -16.81
C GLY A 71 -11.23 4.44 -15.70
N VAL A 72 -10.51 3.99 -14.67
CA VAL A 72 -11.08 3.26 -13.53
C VAL A 72 -11.64 4.24 -12.50
N LYS A 73 -12.80 3.92 -11.97
CA LYS A 73 -13.53 4.73 -10.98
C LYS A 73 -14.05 3.86 -9.83
N ASP A 74 -14.61 4.52 -8.81
CA ASP A 74 -15.27 3.87 -7.68
C ASP A 74 -14.35 2.97 -6.85
N ILE A 75 -13.10 3.39 -6.66
CA ILE A 75 -12.16 2.65 -5.80
C ILE A 75 -12.40 2.98 -4.32
N ARG A 76 -12.08 2.01 -3.46
CA ARG A 76 -11.96 2.18 -2.01
C ARG A 76 -10.49 2.31 -1.66
N LEU A 77 -10.02 3.51 -1.38
CA LEU A 77 -8.65 3.77 -1.00
C LEU A 77 -8.38 3.26 0.41
N ALA A 78 -7.66 2.16 0.54
CA ALA A 78 -7.22 1.61 1.83
C ALA A 78 -5.77 2.01 2.09
N GLN A 79 -5.57 3.02 2.95
CA GLN A 79 -4.24 3.58 3.21
C GLN A 79 -4.02 3.81 4.71
N THR A 80 -2.77 3.94 5.14
CA THR A 80 -2.47 4.12 6.57
C THR A 80 -2.68 5.55 7.04
N ALA A 81 -2.24 6.54 6.26
CA ALA A 81 -2.50 7.95 6.52
C ALA A 81 -2.31 8.80 5.27
N LEU A 82 -3.17 9.80 5.07
CA LEU A 82 -3.00 10.87 4.09
C LEU A 82 -2.44 12.12 4.78
N PHE A 83 -1.67 12.90 4.03
CA PHE A 83 -0.99 14.12 4.46
C PHE A 83 -1.16 15.22 3.41
N ASN A 84 -0.66 16.42 3.66
CA ASN A 84 -0.78 17.53 2.73
C ASN A 84 -0.18 17.25 1.33
N VAL A 85 0.83 16.38 1.23
CA VAL A 85 1.40 15.99 -0.07
C VAL A 85 0.40 15.26 -0.96
N HIS A 86 -0.69 14.74 -0.39
CA HIS A 86 -1.76 14.06 -1.09
C HIS A 86 -2.92 14.98 -1.51
N GLU A 87 -2.76 16.31 -1.42
CA GLU A 87 -3.75 17.30 -1.89
C GLU A 87 -4.31 16.99 -3.29
N PRO A 88 -3.51 16.53 -4.28
CA PRO A 88 -4.03 16.18 -5.60
C PRO A 88 -5.15 15.13 -5.59
N LEU A 89 -5.24 14.29 -4.55
CA LEU A 89 -6.31 13.30 -4.43
C LEU A 89 -7.71 13.92 -4.32
N ILE A 90 -7.81 15.19 -3.91
CA ILE A 90 -9.09 15.91 -3.81
C ILE A 90 -9.81 15.93 -5.14
N ASP A 91 -9.11 16.14 -6.24
CA ASP A 91 -9.74 16.18 -7.56
C ASP A 91 -10.23 14.78 -7.98
N TYR A 92 -9.48 13.74 -7.69
CA TYR A 92 -9.91 12.36 -7.93
C TYR A 92 -11.10 11.91 -7.05
N ILE A 93 -11.25 12.50 -5.86
CA ILE A 93 -12.45 12.31 -5.03
C ILE A 93 -13.65 13.00 -5.69
N LYS A 94 -13.51 14.26 -6.11
CA LYS A 94 -14.57 15.01 -6.82
C LYS A 94 -15.02 14.30 -8.09
N ASP A 95 -14.09 13.73 -8.84
CA ASP A 95 -14.33 13.04 -10.10
C ASP A 95 -14.87 11.61 -9.93
N GLY A 96 -15.04 11.14 -8.68
CA GLY A 96 -15.56 9.81 -8.36
C GLY A 96 -14.60 8.66 -8.68
N VAL A 97 -13.32 8.95 -8.82
CA VAL A 97 -12.27 7.92 -8.88
C VAL A 97 -12.14 7.26 -7.50
N ILE A 98 -11.99 8.07 -6.46
CA ILE A 98 -12.00 7.62 -5.06
C ILE A 98 -13.37 7.92 -4.47
N THR A 99 -14.09 6.91 -4.05
CA THR A 99 -15.46 7.05 -3.49
C THR A 99 -15.55 6.62 -2.04
N ARG A 100 -14.59 5.86 -1.54
CA ARG A 100 -14.51 5.38 -0.16
C ARG A 100 -13.07 5.42 0.30
N ILE A 101 -12.87 5.71 1.59
CA ILE A 101 -11.54 5.74 2.20
C ILE A 101 -11.58 4.97 3.52
N GLU A 102 -10.56 4.15 3.72
CA GLU A 102 -10.27 3.49 4.99
C GLU A 102 -8.85 3.77 5.41
N GLY A 103 -8.68 4.48 6.53
CA GLY A 103 -7.39 4.93 7.05
C GLY A 103 -7.47 6.35 7.60
N SER A 104 -6.38 6.85 8.13
CA SER A 104 -6.31 8.21 8.65
C SER A 104 -6.27 9.24 7.53
N VAL A 105 -7.05 10.29 7.65
CA VAL A 105 -7.08 11.42 6.72
C VAL A 105 -6.70 12.68 7.48
N ASN A 106 -5.58 13.30 7.10
CA ASN A 106 -5.03 14.47 7.77
C ASN A 106 -4.86 15.63 6.78
N GLY A 107 -4.69 16.84 7.32
CA GLY A 107 -4.43 18.05 6.55
C GLY A 107 -5.53 18.36 5.54
N VAL A 108 -5.17 18.94 4.42
CA VAL A 108 -6.11 19.48 3.42
C VAL A 108 -7.11 18.46 2.88
N VAL A 109 -6.73 17.18 2.77
CA VAL A 109 -7.65 16.11 2.33
C VAL A 109 -8.67 15.81 3.43
N GLY A 110 -8.25 15.77 4.70
CA GLY A 110 -9.14 15.58 5.84
C GLY A 110 -10.12 16.75 6.00
N ASP A 111 -9.65 17.98 5.86
CA ASP A 111 -10.48 19.20 5.90
C ASP A 111 -11.51 19.19 4.78
N PHE A 112 -11.11 18.84 3.55
CA PHE A 112 -12.03 18.73 2.42
C PHE A 112 -13.12 17.68 2.66
N ILE A 113 -12.74 16.48 3.11
CA ILE A 113 -13.70 15.39 3.35
C ILE A 113 -14.68 15.76 4.46
N SER A 114 -14.21 16.33 5.56
CA SER A 114 -15.05 16.67 6.72
C SER A 114 -16.01 17.85 6.46
N THR A 115 -15.62 18.78 5.58
CA THR A 115 -16.45 19.95 5.25
C THR A 115 -17.40 19.73 4.09
N GLN A 116 -17.02 18.95 3.09
CA GLN A 116 -17.79 18.78 1.85
C GLN A 116 -18.56 17.45 1.77
N ASN A 117 -18.24 16.48 2.64
CA ASN A 117 -18.84 15.13 2.65
C ASN A 117 -18.94 14.48 1.23
N PRO A 118 -17.84 14.41 0.47
CA PRO A 118 -17.85 14.03 -0.94
C PRO A 118 -17.89 12.51 -1.18
N LEU A 119 -17.67 11.71 -0.13
CA LEU A 119 -17.55 10.26 -0.23
C LEU A 119 -18.91 9.56 -0.18
N LYS A 120 -19.01 8.37 -0.78
CA LYS A 120 -20.23 7.54 -0.73
C LYS A 120 -20.51 6.94 0.64
N ALA A 121 -19.54 6.91 1.53
CA ALA A 121 -19.67 6.40 2.89
C ALA A 121 -18.70 7.15 3.83
N PRO A 122 -18.95 7.15 5.15
CA PRO A 122 -18.02 7.70 6.12
C PRO A 122 -16.64 7.04 6.03
N VAL A 123 -15.60 7.82 6.31
CA VAL A 123 -14.23 7.28 6.41
C VAL A 123 -14.14 6.29 7.57
N ILE A 124 -13.58 5.12 7.31
CA ILE A 124 -13.32 4.13 8.36
C ILE A 124 -11.93 4.42 8.94
N LEU A 125 -11.88 4.90 10.17
CA LEU A 125 -10.62 5.14 10.88
C LEU A 125 -10.19 3.88 11.62
N ARG A 126 -8.89 3.55 11.52
CA ARG A 126 -8.30 2.44 12.25
C ARG A 126 -6.99 2.86 12.91
N SER A 127 -6.72 2.34 14.10
CA SER A 127 -5.38 2.35 14.65
C SER A 127 -4.45 1.45 13.82
N HIS A 128 -3.13 1.60 13.99
CA HIS A 128 -2.15 0.73 13.30
C HIS A 128 -2.41 -0.76 13.57
N GLY A 129 -2.60 -1.15 14.83
CA GLY A 129 -2.93 -2.53 15.18
C GLY A 129 -4.30 -2.97 14.66
N GLY A 130 -5.30 -2.06 14.70
CA GLY A 130 -6.64 -2.33 14.17
C GLY A 130 -6.64 -2.57 12.66
N ARG A 131 -5.84 -1.80 11.90
CA ARG A 131 -5.68 -2.04 10.45
C ARG A 131 -4.98 -3.38 10.17
N TRP A 132 -3.89 -3.67 10.90
CA TRP A 132 -3.20 -4.95 10.79
C TRP A 132 -4.15 -6.13 11.07
N ALA A 133 -4.96 -6.04 12.12
CA ALA A 133 -5.94 -7.06 12.47
C ALA A 133 -7.03 -7.20 11.41
N ALA A 134 -7.53 -6.09 10.85
CA ALA A 134 -8.55 -6.09 9.82
C ALA A 134 -8.06 -6.75 8.51
N VAL A 135 -6.81 -6.49 8.10
CA VAL A 135 -6.22 -7.17 6.95
C VAL A 135 -6.06 -8.66 7.23
N LYS A 136 -5.54 -9.02 8.40
CA LYS A 136 -5.31 -10.42 8.78
C LYS A 136 -6.61 -11.22 8.90
N SER A 137 -7.69 -10.62 9.36
CA SER A 137 -9.00 -11.27 9.48
C SER A 137 -9.79 -11.29 8.16
N GLY A 138 -9.37 -10.52 7.15
CA GLY A 138 -10.09 -10.36 5.89
C GLY A 138 -11.22 -9.32 5.93
N GLU A 139 -11.42 -8.62 7.06
CA GLU A 139 -12.37 -7.50 7.15
C GLU A 139 -11.96 -6.36 6.18
N LEU A 140 -10.66 -6.09 6.07
CA LEU A 140 -10.07 -5.28 5.03
C LEU A 140 -9.24 -6.19 4.11
N HIS A 141 -9.74 -6.46 2.91
CA HIS A 141 -9.01 -7.23 1.91
C HIS A 141 -8.40 -6.29 0.86
N PRO A 142 -7.07 -6.17 0.78
CA PRO A 142 -6.43 -5.45 -0.31
C PRO A 142 -6.48 -6.28 -1.60
N ASP A 143 -7.12 -5.78 -2.66
CA ASP A 143 -7.05 -6.43 -3.97
C ASP A 143 -5.65 -6.24 -4.59
N ILE A 144 -5.09 -5.03 -4.46
CA ILE A 144 -3.74 -4.70 -4.90
C ILE A 144 -3.02 -3.95 -3.77
N ALA A 145 -1.96 -4.52 -3.22
CA ALA A 145 -1.08 -3.82 -2.29
C ALA A 145 0.03 -3.10 -3.08
N ILE A 146 0.10 -1.78 -2.95
CA ILE A 146 1.11 -0.93 -3.59
C ILE A 146 2.00 -0.38 -2.49
N ILE A 147 3.22 -0.88 -2.41
CA ILE A 147 4.10 -0.64 -1.28
C ILE A 147 5.35 0.10 -1.74
N ALA A 148 5.55 1.29 -1.18
CA ALA A 148 6.79 2.02 -1.35
C ALA A 148 7.92 1.33 -0.57
N ALA A 149 9.06 1.14 -1.22
CA ALA A 149 10.28 0.65 -0.60
C ALA A 149 11.45 1.53 -1.02
N SER A 150 12.35 1.82 -0.10
CA SER A 150 13.53 2.65 -0.43
C SER A 150 14.59 1.90 -1.24
N SER A 151 14.49 0.58 -1.30
CA SER A 151 15.29 -0.28 -2.19
C SER A 151 14.57 -1.58 -2.47
N ALA A 152 14.72 -2.07 -3.69
CA ALA A 152 14.24 -3.38 -4.10
C ALA A 152 15.18 -4.00 -5.15
N ASP A 153 15.15 -5.32 -5.28
CA ASP A 153 15.78 -6.00 -6.42
C ASP A 153 14.76 -6.32 -7.52
N ALA A 154 15.26 -6.73 -8.67
CA ALA A 154 14.44 -7.05 -9.83
C ALA A 154 13.44 -8.19 -9.61
N ARG A 155 13.60 -9.01 -8.56
CA ARG A 155 12.69 -10.10 -8.21
C ARG A 155 11.66 -9.71 -7.18
N GLY A 156 11.78 -8.50 -6.56
CA GLY A 156 10.82 -7.97 -5.63
C GLY A 156 11.17 -8.17 -4.15
N ASN A 157 12.40 -8.61 -3.80
CA ASN A 157 12.85 -8.45 -2.43
C ASN A 157 13.00 -6.95 -2.15
N ALA A 158 12.46 -6.46 -1.04
CA ALA A 158 12.38 -5.04 -0.77
C ALA A 158 12.64 -4.70 0.69
N THR A 159 13.16 -3.50 0.93
CA THR A 159 13.46 -2.95 2.25
C THR A 159 13.28 -1.43 2.31
N GLY A 160 13.08 -0.92 3.52
CA GLY A 160 13.13 0.52 3.80
C GLY A 160 14.49 1.02 4.31
N LEU A 161 15.49 0.14 4.46
CA LEU A 161 16.74 0.44 5.17
C LEU A 161 17.84 1.02 4.28
N LEU A 162 17.74 0.91 2.96
CA LEU A 162 18.79 1.24 2.01
C LEU A 162 18.34 2.31 1.01
N GLY A 163 19.31 2.87 0.29
CA GLY A 163 19.06 3.82 -0.79
C GLY A 163 18.90 5.27 -0.34
N LYS A 164 18.68 6.15 -1.32
CA LYS A 164 18.58 7.60 -1.11
C LYS A 164 17.36 8.02 -0.29
N SER A 165 16.29 7.25 -0.38
CA SER A 165 15.01 7.47 0.32
C SER A 165 14.83 6.56 1.53
N ALA A 166 15.91 6.04 2.13
CA ALA A 166 15.86 5.17 3.30
C ALA A 166 15.04 5.81 4.44
N PHE A 167 14.03 5.10 4.92
CA PHE A 167 13.10 5.54 5.95
C PHE A 167 13.10 4.65 7.21
N GLY A 168 13.87 3.58 7.21
CA GLY A 168 13.94 2.60 8.29
C GLY A 168 13.14 1.34 7.98
N ASN A 169 12.69 0.66 9.02
CA ASN A 169 11.89 -0.56 8.88
C ASN A 169 10.58 -0.29 8.11
N ILE A 170 10.21 -1.22 7.23
CA ILE A 170 9.00 -1.11 6.39
C ILE A 170 7.69 -1.28 7.18
N ALA A 171 7.82 -1.42 8.51
CA ALA A 171 6.75 -1.52 9.49
C ALA A 171 5.80 -2.70 9.22
N TYR A 172 4.49 -2.45 9.23
CA TYR A 172 3.48 -3.50 9.09
C TYR A 172 2.94 -3.67 7.65
N SER A 173 3.48 -2.99 6.67
CA SER A 173 3.08 -3.20 5.26
C SER A 173 3.29 -4.64 4.73
N PRO A 174 4.18 -5.48 5.29
CA PRO A 174 4.22 -6.90 4.93
C PRO A 174 2.90 -7.63 5.13
N VAL A 175 2.03 -7.21 6.07
CA VAL A 175 0.72 -7.86 6.23
C VAL A 175 -0.15 -7.71 4.97
N ASP A 176 -0.09 -6.54 4.33
CA ASP A 176 -0.80 -6.33 3.06
C ASP A 176 -0.20 -7.20 1.96
N ALA A 177 1.14 -7.31 1.90
CA ALA A 177 1.81 -8.18 0.93
C ALA A 177 1.45 -9.67 1.10
N TRP A 178 1.21 -10.11 2.33
CA TRP A 178 0.80 -11.50 2.61
C TRP A 178 -0.65 -11.82 2.25
N HIS A 179 -1.53 -10.81 2.27
CA HIS A 179 -2.97 -11.01 2.14
C HIS A 179 -3.58 -10.41 0.87
N ALA A 180 -2.88 -9.53 0.17
CA ALA A 180 -3.34 -8.96 -1.09
C ALA A 180 -3.39 -9.98 -2.22
N ASP A 181 -4.30 -9.77 -3.19
CA ASP A 181 -4.35 -10.61 -4.40
C ASP A 181 -3.15 -10.36 -5.30
N LYS A 182 -2.71 -9.11 -5.39
CA LYS A 182 -1.54 -8.65 -6.13
C LYS A 182 -0.69 -7.71 -5.30
N VAL A 183 0.62 -7.76 -5.49
CA VAL A 183 1.58 -6.91 -4.79
C VAL A 183 2.49 -6.22 -5.80
N ILE A 184 2.52 -4.89 -5.71
CA ILE A 184 3.40 -4.03 -6.50
C ILE A 184 4.36 -3.34 -5.53
N ILE A 185 5.66 -3.54 -5.71
CA ILE A 185 6.68 -2.74 -5.02
C ILE A 185 7.04 -1.56 -5.91
N VAL A 186 7.05 -0.36 -5.31
CA VAL A 186 7.50 0.87 -5.96
C VAL A 186 8.74 1.37 -5.24
N THR A 187 9.83 1.57 -5.98
CA THR A 187 11.12 1.96 -5.41
C THR A 187 11.81 3.02 -6.26
N ASP A 188 12.72 3.77 -5.67
CA ASP A 188 13.61 4.69 -6.38
C ASP A 188 15.08 4.25 -6.32
N ASN A 189 15.30 2.97 -6.00
CA ASN A 189 16.63 2.36 -5.97
C ASN A 189 16.57 0.85 -6.23
N ILE A 190 16.86 0.45 -7.46
CA ILE A 190 17.01 -0.97 -7.80
C ILE A 190 18.41 -1.44 -7.42
N THR A 191 18.47 -2.49 -6.60
CA THR A 191 19.72 -3.10 -6.14
C THR A 191 20.03 -4.39 -6.90
N SER A 192 21.26 -4.87 -6.78
CA SER A 192 21.61 -6.23 -7.19
C SER A 192 20.84 -7.26 -6.35
N TYR A 193 20.56 -8.41 -6.97
CA TYR A 193 19.95 -9.55 -6.27
C TYR A 193 20.99 -10.32 -5.44
N PRO A 194 20.66 -10.75 -4.22
CA PRO A 194 19.44 -10.43 -3.47
C PRO A 194 19.51 -9.07 -2.77
N CYS A 195 18.40 -8.33 -2.72
CA CYS A 195 18.33 -7.10 -1.95
C CYS A 195 18.67 -7.38 -0.48
N PRO A 196 19.69 -6.71 0.10
CA PRO A 196 20.06 -6.92 1.50
C PRO A 196 18.95 -6.47 2.45
N PHE A 197 18.92 -7.04 3.66
CA PHE A 197 17.94 -6.68 4.72
C PHE A 197 16.47 -6.72 4.26
N ARG A 198 16.14 -7.64 3.35
CA ARG A 198 14.79 -7.75 2.81
C ARG A 198 13.74 -7.96 3.89
N GLU A 199 12.72 -7.13 3.88
CA GLU A 199 11.56 -7.18 4.79
C GLU A 199 10.31 -7.69 4.06
N ILE A 200 10.28 -7.51 2.73
CA ILE A 200 9.32 -8.15 1.82
C ILE A 200 10.11 -9.09 0.91
N TYR A 201 9.57 -10.29 0.73
CA TYR A 201 10.23 -11.35 -0.02
C TYR A 201 9.67 -11.48 -1.43
N GLU A 202 10.52 -11.78 -2.39
CA GLU A 202 10.16 -11.95 -3.81
C GLU A 202 8.95 -12.85 -4.04
N GLY A 203 8.74 -13.88 -3.22
CA GLY A 203 7.62 -14.81 -3.33
C GLY A 203 6.24 -14.17 -3.10
N LEU A 204 6.18 -12.98 -2.52
CA LEU A 204 4.94 -12.23 -2.27
C LEU A 204 4.65 -11.22 -3.38
N VAL A 205 5.66 -10.80 -4.14
CA VAL A 205 5.60 -9.68 -5.08
C VAL A 205 5.26 -10.15 -6.48
N ASP A 206 4.36 -9.43 -7.16
CA ASP A 206 4.02 -9.67 -8.57
C ASP A 206 4.83 -8.76 -9.49
N TYR A 207 4.95 -7.48 -9.14
CA TYR A 207 5.56 -6.46 -9.98
C TYR A 207 6.46 -5.53 -9.19
N VAL A 208 7.50 -5.03 -9.84
CA VAL A 208 8.41 -4.00 -9.32
C VAL A 208 8.37 -2.82 -10.29
N VAL A 209 8.19 -1.63 -9.75
CA VAL A 209 8.21 -0.37 -10.52
C VAL A 209 9.33 0.50 -9.96
N GLU A 210 10.19 0.97 -10.85
CA GLU A 210 11.16 2.00 -10.52
C GLU A 210 10.59 3.37 -10.88
N MET A 211 10.73 4.33 -9.97
CA MET A 211 10.40 5.74 -10.21
C MET A 211 11.55 6.62 -9.74
N ASP A 212 11.61 7.86 -10.21
CA ASP A 212 12.73 8.75 -9.90
C ASP A 212 12.87 9.03 -8.40
N GLN A 213 11.73 9.16 -7.71
CA GLN A 213 11.68 9.46 -6.29
C GLN A 213 10.35 8.98 -5.69
N ILE A 214 10.42 8.15 -4.63
CA ILE A 214 9.22 7.68 -3.92
C ILE A 214 8.65 8.73 -2.96
N GLY A 215 9.40 9.77 -2.62
CA GLY A 215 8.94 10.85 -1.77
C GLY A 215 10.09 11.67 -1.19
N ARG A 216 9.77 12.71 -0.40
CA ARG A 216 10.76 13.59 0.18
C ARG A 216 11.19 13.10 1.56
N VAL A 217 12.46 12.77 1.72
CA VAL A 217 13.04 12.46 3.03
C VAL A 217 13.21 13.76 3.81
N ILE A 218 12.42 13.93 4.85
CA ILE A 218 12.50 15.11 5.76
C ILE A 218 13.16 14.64 7.06
N GLY A 219 14.44 14.97 7.19
CA GLY A 219 15.23 14.66 8.36
C GLY A 219 15.57 13.17 8.49
N LYS A 220 16.82 12.87 8.80
CA LYS A 220 17.19 11.55 9.30
C LYS A 220 16.57 11.43 10.70
N MET A 221 15.60 10.56 10.89
CA MET A 221 15.29 10.11 12.24
C MET A 221 16.56 9.41 12.76
N ALA A 222 17.31 10.11 13.58
CA ALA A 222 18.37 9.46 14.32
C ALA A 222 17.71 8.34 15.14
N ALA A 223 18.06 7.10 14.87
CA ALA A 223 17.78 6.02 15.79
C ALA A 223 18.43 6.41 17.12
N ARG A 224 17.62 6.68 18.13
CA ARG A 224 18.07 6.80 19.52
C ARG A 224 18.04 5.45 20.17
#